data_bc96fb461ba5a2f4331626f121312c53
#
_entry.id   bc96fb461ba5a2f4331626f121312c53
#
_cell.length_a   1.000
_cell.length_b   1.000
_cell.length_c   1.000
_cell.angle_alpha   90.00
_cell.angle_beta   90.00
_cell.angle_gamma   90.00
#
_symmetry.space_group_name_H-M   'P 1'
#
loop_
_entity.id
_entity.type
_entity.pdbx_description
1 polymer ?
#
loop_
_entity_poly.entity_id
_entity_poly.type
_entity_poly.pdbx_seq_one_letter_code
_entity_poly.pdbx_strand_id
1 'polypeptide(L)'
;KEYRRQRQMCIRDRMGDGLKMVAGNKLEAFLYRMTNTPLKGVALGTGVTSVIQSSSATTVMVIGFVNSGMMKLKQAIGIIMGANIGTSITGWILCLSYIDGKNGIAKILSTATISAVVAIIGIILRMACKRSVHKNIGNIMLGFAILMTGMQTMSGAVSPLKDSPTFTNMLTMFSNPLIGILVGIAFTAVLQSASATVGVLQALSVTGILTFSSAFPIVLGIGVGAACPVLISAIGANKNGKRTALVYLINDLFGLILWSVIFYTVNAVVHFGFMDMIMSPVAIALLNTVFRVATVCAVSYTHLTLPT
;
A
#
# COMPACT_ATOMS: atom_id res chain seq x y z
N LYS A 1 16.83 17.36 -21.19
CA LYS A 1 16.30 17.08 -19.82
C LYS A 1 15.37 18.20 -19.36
N GLU A 2 15.68 19.45 -19.65
CA GLU A 2 14.93 20.67 -19.28
C GLU A 2 13.56 20.73 -19.98
N TYR A 3 13.49 20.38 -21.26
CA TYR A 3 12.27 20.34 -22.05
C TYR A 3 11.27 19.26 -21.55
N ARG A 4 11.75 18.12 -21.05
CA ARG A 4 10.89 17.13 -20.38
C ARG A 4 10.35 17.63 -19.04
N ARG A 5 11.17 18.36 -18.24
CA ARG A 5 10.73 18.97 -16.99
C ARG A 5 9.66 20.04 -17.24
N GLN A 6 9.86 20.91 -18.22
CA GLN A 6 8.88 21.93 -18.59
C GLN A 6 7.57 21.32 -19.10
N ARG A 7 7.62 20.24 -19.87
CA ARG A 7 6.42 19.53 -20.36
C ARG A 7 5.63 18.86 -19.23
N GLN A 8 6.30 18.22 -18.28
CA GLN A 8 5.65 17.61 -17.11
C GLN A 8 5.07 18.68 -16.18
N MET A 9 5.74 19.81 -16.01
CA MET A 9 5.26 20.97 -15.26
C MET A 9 4.00 21.55 -15.91
N CYS A 10 4.01 21.76 -17.22
CA CYS A 10 2.88 22.30 -17.98
C CYS A 10 1.66 21.37 -18.00
N ILE A 11 1.85 20.05 -18.09
CA ILE A 11 0.76 19.07 -18.04
C ILE A 11 0.12 19.04 -16.65
N ARG A 12 0.93 19.13 -15.60
CA ARG A 12 0.44 19.14 -14.22
C ARG A 12 -0.32 20.41 -13.86
N ASP A 13 0.19 21.57 -14.31
CA ASP A 13 -0.48 22.86 -14.09
C ASP A 13 -1.80 22.91 -14.87
N ARG A 14 -1.83 22.40 -16.11
CA ARG A 14 -3.06 22.26 -16.89
C ARG A 14 -4.06 21.28 -16.29
N MET A 15 -3.60 20.18 -15.64
CA MET A 15 -4.51 19.31 -14.89
C MET A 15 -5.12 20.02 -13.67
N GLY A 16 -4.31 20.77 -12.92
CA GLY A 16 -4.78 21.56 -11.78
C GLY A 16 -5.79 22.64 -12.20
N ASP A 17 -5.48 23.36 -13.25
CA ASP A 17 -6.37 24.40 -13.81
C ASP A 17 -7.61 23.79 -14.48
N GLY A 18 -7.47 22.66 -15.18
CA GLY A 18 -8.58 21.92 -15.75
C GLY A 18 -9.55 21.38 -14.70
N LEU A 19 -9.04 20.85 -13.59
CA LEU A 19 -9.84 20.42 -12.44
C LEU A 19 -10.58 21.62 -11.79
N LYS A 20 -9.92 22.77 -11.65
CA LYS A 20 -10.56 24.00 -11.17
C LYS A 20 -11.67 24.48 -12.11
N MET A 21 -11.46 24.40 -13.42
CA MET A 21 -12.45 24.84 -14.41
C MET A 21 -13.65 23.89 -14.52
N VAL A 22 -13.43 22.58 -14.44
CA VAL A 22 -14.50 21.57 -14.65
C VAL A 22 -15.26 21.29 -13.35
N ALA A 23 -14.57 21.23 -12.23
CA ALA A 23 -15.18 20.86 -10.94
C ALA A 23 -15.54 22.08 -10.07
N GLY A 24 -14.91 23.23 -10.29
CA GLY A 24 -15.22 24.50 -9.66
C GLY A 24 -15.41 24.44 -8.13
N ASN A 25 -16.12 25.40 -7.60
CA ASN A 25 -16.46 25.52 -6.18
C ASN A 25 -17.17 24.30 -5.56
N LYS A 26 -17.80 23.45 -6.40
CA LYS A 26 -18.50 22.25 -5.94
C LYS A 26 -17.55 21.16 -5.46
N LEU A 27 -16.44 20.92 -6.17
CA LEU A 27 -15.44 19.92 -5.74
C LEU A 27 -14.68 20.40 -4.49
N GLU A 28 -14.34 21.69 -4.47
CA GLU A 28 -13.69 22.28 -3.28
C GLU A 28 -14.61 22.21 -2.06
N ALA A 29 -15.88 22.58 -2.19
CA ALA A 29 -16.87 22.48 -1.12
C ALA A 29 -17.11 21.01 -0.68
N PHE A 30 -17.14 20.07 -1.62
CA PHE A 30 -17.25 18.65 -1.32
C PHE A 30 -16.03 18.14 -0.55
N LEU A 31 -14.82 18.41 -1.04
CA LEU A 31 -13.58 18.05 -0.36
C LEU A 31 -13.49 18.66 1.03
N TYR A 32 -13.86 19.95 1.16
CA TYR A 32 -13.88 20.62 2.46
C TYR A 32 -14.86 19.93 3.43
N ARG A 33 -16.07 19.61 2.98
CA ARG A 33 -17.08 18.93 3.79
C ARG A 33 -16.65 17.53 4.22
N MET A 34 -15.95 16.80 3.34
CA MET A 34 -15.47 15.44 3.57
C MET A 34 -14.17 15.38 4.38
N THR A 35 -13.48 16.51 4.57
CA THR A 35 -12.19 16.58 5.27
C THR A 35 -12.14 17.63 6.39
N ASN A 36 -13.30 18.11 6.82
CA ASN A 36 -13.40 19.15 7.87
C ASN A 36 -12.94 18.67 9.25
N THR A 37 -12.92 17.35 9.49
CA THR A 37 -12.32 16.75 10.68
C THR A 37 -11.23 15.76 10.28
N PRO A 38 -10.16 15.60 11.08
CA PRO A 38 -9.09 14.64 10.79
C PRO A 38 -9.60 13.22 10.53
N LEU A 39 -10.57 12.76 11.35
CA LEU A 39 -11.15 11.42 11.22
C LEU A 39 -11.87 11.20 9.90
N LYS A 40 -12.62 12.20 9.41
CA LYS A 40 -13.26 12.14 8.08
C LYS A 40 -12.21 12.10 6.96
N GLY A 41 -11.13 12.86 7.12
CA GLY A 41 -10.00 12.81 6.19
C GLY A 41 -9.39 11.40 6.12
N VAL A 42 -9.16 10.77 7.27
CA VAL A 42 -8.67 9.37 7.36
C VAL A 42 -9.65 8.42 6.70
N ALA A 43 -10.94 8.50 7.01
CA ALA A 43 -11.96 7.64 6.39
C ALA A 43 -12.02 7.81 4.85
N LEU A 44 -11.96 9.06 4.37
CA LEU A 44 -11.92 9.35 2.94
C LEU A 44 -10.66 8.78 2.29
N GLY A 45 -9.49 9.02 2.88
CA GLY A 45 -8.22 8.49 2.36
C GLY A 45 -8.19 6.97 2.32
N THR A 46 -8.69 6.30 3.38
CA THR A 46 -8.83 4.85 3.43
C THR A 46 -9.75 4.35 2.32
N GLY A 47 -10.95 4.93 2.17
CA GLY A 47 -11.91 4.52 1.15
C GLY A 47 -11.39 4.72 -0.26
N VAL A 48 -10.83 5.90 -0.56
CA VAL A 48 -10.27 6.22 -1.89
C VAL A 48 -9.12 5.26 -2.23
N THR A 49 -8.20 5.03 -1.30
CA THR A 49 -7.05 4.13 -1.55
C THR A 49 -7.49 2.67 -1.68
N SER A 50 -8.50 2.25 -0.92
CA SER A 50 -9.06 0.89 -1.05
C SER A 50 -9.67 0.63 -2.42
N VAL A 51 -10.28 1.67 -3.02
CA VAL A 51 -10.86 1.58 -4.37
C VAL A 51 -9.79 1.69 -5.46
N ILE A 52 -8.88 2.69 -5.34
CA ILE A 52 -7.82 2.91 -6.32
C ILE A 52 -6.71 1.84 -6.21
N GLN A 53 -6.58 1.18 -5.07
CA GLN A 53 -5.55 0.17 -4.77
C GLN A 53 -4.11 0.73 -4.86
N SER A 54 -3.94 2.05 -4.68
CA SER A 54 -2.64 2.72 -4.75
C SER A 54 -2.59 3.94 -3.82
N SER A 55 -1.86 3.82 -2.72
CA SER A 55 -1.62 4.95 -1.79
C SER A 55 -0.77 6.04 -2.43
N SER A 56 0.20 5.65 -3.26
CA SER A 56 1.03 6.62 -3.99
C SER A 56 0.18 7.46 -4.94
N ALA A 57 -0.73 6.84 -5.71
CA ALA A 57 -1.63 7.56 -6.61
C ALA A 57 -2.57 8.50 -5.83
N THR A 58 -3.16 8.01 -4.73
CA THR A 58 -4.00 8.83 -3.85
C THR A 58 -3.22 10.03 -3.30
N THR A 59 -2.01 9.81 -2.81
CA THR A 59 -1.17 10.89 -2.24
C THR A 59 -0.73 11.89 -3.31
N VAL A 60 -0.36 11.43 -4.52
CA VAL A 60 0.00 12.31 -5.65
C VAL A 60 -1.20 13.18 -6.06
N MET A 61 -2.40 12.61 -6.08
CA MET A 61 -3.64 13.37 -6.32
C MET A 61 -3.87 14.44 -5.24
N VAL A 62 -3.67 14.10 -3.97
CA VAL A 62 -3.77 15.04 -2.85
C VAL A 62 -2.71 16.15 -2.97
N ILE A 63 -1.46 15.82 -3.33
CA ILE A 63 -0.41 16.81 -3.62
C ILE A 63 -0.89 17.77 -4.73
N GLY A 64 -1.52 17.25 -5.77
CA GLY A 64 -2.13 18.05 -6.83
C GLY A 64 -3.19 19.02 -6.33
N PHE A 65 -4.11 18.57 -5.46
CA PHE A 65 -5.14 19.42 -4.85
C PHE A 65 -4.55 20.50 -3.93
N VAL A 66 -3.54 20.16 -3.14
CA VAL A 66 -2.83 21.16 -2.31
C VAL A 66 -2.05 22.16 -3.16
N ASN A 67 -1.40 21.66 -4.22
CA ASN A 67 -0.62 22.49 -5.14
C ASN A 67 -1.50 23.49 -5.91
N SER A 68 -2.72 23.11 -6.28
CA SER A 68 -3.71 23.96 -6.96
C SER A 68 -4.48 24.88 -6.00
N GLY A 69 -4.28 24.74 -4.68
CA GLY A 69 -4.98 25.51 -3.65
C GLY A 69 -6.43 25.08 -3.39
N MET A 70 -6.86 23.95 -3.98
CA MET A 70 -8.21 23.39 -3.72
C MET A 70 -8.32 22.69 -2.35
N MET A 71 -7.18 22.40 -1.70
CA MET A 71 -7.13 21.74 -0.41
C MET A 71 -6.05 22.35 0.48
N LYS A 72 -6.36 22.51 1.77
CA LYS A 72 -5.37 22.95 2.76
C LYS A 72 -4.48 21.78 3.18
N LEU A 73 -3.23 22.06 3.56
CA LEU A 73 -2.28 21.05 4.04
C LEU A 73 -2.84 20.24 5.22
N LYS A 74 -3.54 20.89 6.16
CA LYS A 74 -4.16 20.22 7.32
C LYS A 74 -5.18 19.15 6.92
N GLN A 75 -5.93 19.36 5.84
CA GLN A 75 -6.88 18.38 5.30
C GLN A 75 -6.18 17.21 4.61
N ALA A 76 -5.08 17.52 3.90
CA ALA A 76 -4.25 16.54 3.21
C ALA A 76 -3.65 15.50 4.18
N ILE A 77 -3.24 15.93 5.37
CA ILE A 77 -2.67 15.03 6.41
C ILE A 77 -3.63 13.87 6.71
N GLY A 78 -4.90 14.16 6.98
CA GLY A 78 -5.88 13.11 7.27
C GLY A 78 -6.04 12.11 6.13
N ILE A 79 -6.10 12.60 4.87
CA ILE A 79 -6.22 11.71 3.71
C ILE A 79 -4.97 10.84 3.53
N ILE A 80 -3.78 11.38 3.74
CA ILE A 80 -2.52 10.65 3.66
C ILE A 80 -2.46 9.52 4.71
N MET A 81 -2.84 9.83 5.95
CA MET A 81 -2.95 8.82 7.01
C MET A 81 -3.94 7.71 6.63
N GLY A 82 -5.10 8.09 6.09
CA GLY A 82 -6.08 7.13 5.61
C GLY A 82 -5.59 6.31 4.43
N ALA A 83 -4.84 6.90 3.51
CA ALA A 83 -4.25 6.18 2.38
C ALA A 83 -3.28 5.07 2.85
N ASN A 84 -2.56 5.29 3.93
CA ASN A 84 -1.71 4.28 4.55
C ASN A 84 -2.52 3.08 5.06
N ILE A 85 -3.65 3.32 5.74
CA ILE A 85 -4.56 2.24 6.17
C ILE A 85 -5.15 1.53 4.94
N GLY A 86 -5.61 2.28 3.94
CA GLY A 86 -6.21 1.72 2.72
C GLY A 86 -5.29 0.76 1.95
N THR A 87 -3.99 0.98 2.02
CA THR A 87 -2.99 0.06 1.42
C THR A 87 -3.02 -1.33 2.05
N SER A 88 -3.34 -1.46 3.33
CA SER A 88 -3.40 -2.77 3.99
C SER A 88 -4.51 -3.66 3.45
N ILE A 89 -5.60 -3.08 2.92
CA ILE A 89 -6.70 -3.82 2.29
C ILE A 89 -6.23 -4.62 1.09
N THR A 90 -5.26 -4.11 0.34
CA THR A 90 -4.65 -4.86 -0.77
C THR A 90 -4.03 -6.17 -0.29
N GLY A 91 -3.33 -6.16 0.86
CA GLY A 91 -2.77 -7.37 1.46
C GLY A 91 -3.83 -8.45 1.75
N TRP A 92 -5.01 -8.04 2.20
CA TRP A 92 -6.14 -8.96 2.42
C TRP A 92 -6.73 -9.49 1.10
N ILE A 93 -6.83 -8.65 0.07
CA ILE A 93 -7.25 -9.11 -1.27
C ILE A 93 -6.24 -10.14 -1.80
N LEU A 94 -4.95 -9.93 -1.61
CA LEU A 94 -3.92 -10.87 -2.03
C LEU A 94 -3.98 -12.20 -1.26
N CYS A 95 -4.46 -12.22 0.00
CA CYS A 95 -4.70 -13.46 0.75
C CYS A 95 -5.70 -14.39 0.07
N LEU A 96 -6.60 -13.85 -0.75
CA LEU A 96 -7.53 -14.67 -1.53
C LEU A 96 -6.81 -15.62 -2.51
N SER A 97 -5.56 -15.28 -2.91
CA SER A 97 -4.72 -16.13 -3.77
C SER A 97 -4.29 -17.44 -3.10
N TYR A 98 -4.36 -17.51 -1.78
CA TYR A 98 -3.87 -18.63 -0.97
C TYR A 98 -4.99 -19.49 -0.39
N ILE A 99 -6.22 -19.33 -0.88
CA ILE A 99 -7.35 -20.20 -0.52
C ILE A 99 -7.23 -21.47 -1.35
N ASP A 100 -6.62 -22.50 -0.76
CA ASP A 100 -6.52 -23.82 -1.35
C ASP A 100 -7.61 -24.74 -0.82
N GLY A 101 -8.50 -25.16 -1.70
CA GLY A 101 -9.46 -26.19 -1.41
C GLY A 101 -8.84 -27.60 -1.58
N LYS A 102 -8.55 -28.28 -0.46
CA LYS A 102 -7.94 -29.62 -0.51
C LYS A 102 -8.92 -30.76 -0.84
N ASN A 103 -10.24 -30.59 -0.73
CA ASN A 103 -11.23 -31.67 -0.89
C ASN A 103 -12.47 -31.27 -1.71
N GLY A 104 -12.86 -32.09 -2.66
CA GLY A 104 -14.17 -32.07 -3.35
C GLY A 104 -14.67 -30.69 -3.80
N ILE A 105 -15.73 -30.19 -3.18
CA ILE A 105 -16.35 -28.89 -3.47
C ILE A 105 -15.36 -27.73 -3.21
N ALA A 106 -14.45 -27.86 -2.26
CA ALA A 106 -13.44 -26.86 -1.97
C ALA A 106 -12.42 -26.66 -3.12
N LYS A 107 -12.20 -27.68 -3.97
CA LYS A 107 -11.38 -27.56 -5.17
C LYS A 107 -12.02 -26.65 -6.23
N ILE A 108 -13.36 -26.65 -6.30
CA ILE A 108 -14.12 -25.75 -7.19
C ILE A 108 -14.01 -24.29 -6.70
N LEU A 109 -13.86 -24.11 -5.38
CA LEU A 109 -13.64 -22.81 -4.74
C LEU A 109 -12.15 -22.41 -4.65
N SER A 110 -11.25 -23.18 -5.29
CA SER A 110 -9.84 -22.79 -5.35
C SER A 110 -9.65 -21.47 -6.09
N THR A 111 -8.67 -20.67 -5.67
CA THR A 111 -8.37 -19.38 -6.28
C THR A 111 -8.12 -19.47 -7.79
N ALA A 112 -7.52 -20.57 -8.26
CA ALA A 112 -7.30 -20.80 -9.68
C ALA A 112 -8.62 -20.89 -10.45
N THR A 113 -9.59 -21.67 -9.94
CA THR A 113 -10.91 -21.83 -10.56
C THR A 113 -11.69 -20.52 -10.52
N ILE A 114 -11.72 -19.86 -9.36
CA ILE A 114 -12.41 -18.56 -9.21
C ILE A 114 -11.81 -17.53 -10.17
N SER A 115 -10.49 -17.42 -10.26
CA SER A 115 -9.80 -16.48 -11.17
C SER A 115 -10.16 -16.76 -12.63
N ALA A 116 -10.19 -18.05 -13.03
CA ALA A 116 -10.56 -18.44 -14.39
C ALA A 116 -12.01 -18.08 -14.72
N VAL A 117 -12.96 -18.37 -13.81
CA VAL A 117 -14.37 -18.01 -13.97
C VAL A 117 -14.54 -16.48 -14.05
N VAL A 118 -13.88 -15.74 -13.15
CA VAL A 118 -13.91 -14.27 -13.14
C VAL A 118 -13.31 -13.71 -14.44
N ALA A 119 -12.22 -14.31 -14.96
CA ALA A 119 -11.64 -13.92 -16.23
C ALA A 119 -12.62 -14.13 -17.41
N ILE A 120 -13.27 -15.29 -17.49
CA ILE A 120 -14.23 -15.59 -18.55
C ILE A 120 -15.40 -14.61 -18.52
N ILE A 121 -16.01 -14.38 -17.34
CA ILE A 121 -17.08 -13.39 -17.18
C ILE A 121 -16.59 -11.99 -17.57
N GLY A 122 -15.38 -11.61 -17.15
CA GLY A 122 -14.76 -10.33 -17.50
C GLY A 122 -14.60 -10.14 -19.01
N ILE A 123 -14.16 -11.17 -19.73
CA ILE A 123 -14.04 -11.17 -21.20
C ILE A 123 -15.41 -11.00 -21.84
N ILE A 124 -16.40 -11.77 -21.41
CA ILE A 124 -17.77 -11.69 -21.94
C ILE A 124 -18.36 -10.30 -21.75
N LEU A 125 -18.25 -9.73 -20.53
CA LEU A 125 -18.73 -8.36 -20.24
C LEU A 125 -18.03 -7.31 -21.12
N ARG A 126 -16.74 -7.46 -21.34
CA ARG A 126 -15.95 -6.52 -22.14
C ARG A 126 -16.30 -6.59 -23.63
N MET A 127 -16.51 -7.80 -24.17
CA MET A 127 -16.70 -8.02 -25.61
C MET A 127 -18.17 -7.95 -26.01
N ALA A 128 -19.07 -8.56 -25.23
CA ALA A 128 -20.49 -8.69 -25.60
C ALA A 128 -21.34 -7.47 -25.19
N CYS A 129 -20.96 -6.74 -24.12
CA CYS A 129 -21.75 -5.63 -23.63
C CYS A 129 -21.43 -4.32 -24.35
N LYS A 130 -22.45 -3.58 -24.75
CA LYS A 130 -22.32 -2.26 -25.41
C LYS A 130 -22.13 -1.11 -24.40
N ARG A 131 -22.69 -1.24 -23.19
CA ARG A 131 -22.66 -0.20 -22.15
C ARG A 131 -21.26 -0.05 -21.53
N SER A 132 -20.76 1.17 -21.43
CA SER A 132 -19.45 1.50 -20.86
C SER A 132 -19.26 0.94 -19.44
N VAL A 133 -20.31 0.99 -18.60
CA VAL A 133 -20.25 0.48 -17.22
C VAL A 133 -19.91 -1.02 -17.17
N HIS A 134 -20.56 -1.85 -18.00
CA HIS A 134 -20.30 -3.29 -18.04
C HIS A 134 -18.90 -3.60 -18.57
N LYS A 135 -18.40 -2.82 -19.54
CA LYS A 135 -17.02 -2.95 -20.03
C LYS A 135 -16.00 -2.63 -18.95
N ASN A 136 -16.26 -1.60 -18.13
CA ASN A 136 -15.39 -1.23 -17.01
C ASN A 136 -15.40 -2.30 -15.91
N ILE A 137 -16.56 -2.87 -15.59
CA ILE A 137 -16.65 -4.01 -14.67
C ILE A 137 -15.86 -5.20 -15.22
N GLY A 138 -16.00 -5.50 -16.51
CA GLY A 138 -15.22 -6.55 -17.18
C GLY A 138 -13.71 -6.32 -17.06
N ASN A 139 -13.24 -5.07 -17.22
CA ASN A 139 -11.82 -4.72 -17.04
C ASN A 139 -11.35 -4.94 -15.60
N ILE A 140 -12.17 -4.59 -14.59
CA ILE A 140 -11.86 -4.82 -13.18
C ILE A 140 -11.74 -6.33 -12.91
N MET A 141 -12.67 -7.12 -13.41
CA MET A 141 -12.66 -8.59 -13.26
C MET A 141 -11.43 -9.22 -13.90
N LEU A 142 -11.05 -8.77 -15.10
CA LEU A 142 -9.82 -9.21 -15.77
C LEU A 142 -8.56 -8.84 -14.99
N GLY A 143 -8.51 -7.60 -14.49
CA GLY A 143 -7.39 -7.15 -13.65
C GLY A 143 -7.26 -8.00 -12.37
N PHE A 144 -8.38 -8.33 -11.72
CA PHE A 144 -8.39 -9.22 -10.57
C PHE A 144 -7.88 -10.62 -10.91
N ALA A 145 -8.33 -11.21 -12.02
CA ALA A 145 -7.89 -12.53 -12.44
C ALA A 145 -6.38 -12.56 -12.76
N ILE A 146 -5.87 -11.52 -13.44
CA ILE A 146 -4.43 -11.39 -13.74
C ILE A 146 -3.63 -11.26 -12.44
N LEU A 147 -4.12 -10.48 -11.48
CA LEU A 147 -3.48 -10.32 -10.18
C LEU A 147 -3.37 -11.66 -9.44
N MET A 148 -4.47 -12.41 -9.36
CA MET A 148 -4.49 -13.71 -8.68
C MET A 148 -3.56 -14.73 -9.37
N THR A 149 -3.58 -14.79 -10.70
CA THR A 149 -2.68 -15.67 -11.47
C THR A 149 -1.22 -15.27 -11.28
N GLY A 150 -0.91 -13.96 -11.26
CA GLY A 150 0.43 -13.44 -11.00
C GLY A 150 0.95 -13.83 -9.61
N MET A 151 0.08 -13.77 -8.58
CA MET A 151 0.43 -14.20 -7.22
C MET A 151 0.75 -15.70 -7.15
N GLN A 152 -0.05 -16.54 -7.81
CA GLN A 152 0.21 -17.98 -7.88
C GLN A 152 1.51 -18.28 -8.61
N THR A 153 1.75 -17.61 -9.74
CA THR A 153 3.01 -17.76 -10.51
C THR A 153 4.21 -17.34 -9.67
N MET A 154 4.11 -16.24 -8.94
CA MET A 154 5.17 -15.77 -8.06
C MET A 154 5.43 -16.75 -6.92
N SER A 155 4.39 -17.27 -6.27
CA SER A 155 4.52 -18.28 -5.21
C SER A 155 5.15 -19.57 -5.74
N GLY A 156 4.77 -20.00 -6.95
CA GLY A 156 5.40 -21.15 -7.62
C GLY A 156 6.87 -20.92 -7.93
N ALA A 157 7.24 -19.72 -8.35
CA ALA A 157 8.63 -19.36 -8.67
C ALA A 157 9.53 -19.32 -7.42
N VAL A 158 9.00 -18.91 -6.26
CA VAL A 158 9.79 -18.86 -5.02
C VAL A 158 9.79 -20.19 -4.24
N SER A 159 8.84 -21.08 -4.52
CA SER A 159 8.72 -22.35 -3.83
C SER A 159 10.01 -23.21 -3.83
N PRO A 160 10.76 -23.35 -4.96
CA PRO A 160 12.01 -24.12 -4.96
C PRO A 160 13.13 -23.48 -4.12
N LEU A 161 13.03 -22.19 -3.81
CA LEU A 161 14.06 -21.49 -3.03
C LEU A 161 14.14 -21.97 -1.58
N LYS A 162 13.09 -22.62 -1.06
CA LYS A 162 13.07 -23.18 0.30
C LYS A 162 14.18 -24.23 0.49
N ASP A 163 14.55 -24.94 -0.56
CA ASP A 163 15.54 -26.00 -0.53
C ASP A 163 16.99 -25.47 -0.76
N SER A 164 17.15 -24.16 -0.97
CA SER A 164 18.44 -23.50 -1.17
C SER A 164 19.02 -23.01 0.16
N PRO A 165 20.15 -23.58 0.66
CA PRO A 165 20.79 -23.12 1.89
C PRO A 165 21.21 -21.64 1.83
N THR A 166 21.66 -21.17 0.67
CA THR A 166 22.05 -19.78 0.46
C THR A 166 20.86 -18.84 0.68
N PHE A 167 19.68 -19.20 0.16
CA PHE A 167 18.47 -18.40 0.31
C PHE A 167 17.97 -18.39 1.77
N THR A 168 17.99 -19.54 2.42
CA THR A 168 17.60 -19.65 3.84
C THR A 168 18.54 -18.84 4.72
N ASN A 169 19.85 -18.90 4.49
CA ASN A 169 20.83 -18.09 5.23
C ASN A 169 20.61 -16.58 4.98
N MET A 170 20.26 -16.17 3.76
CA MET A 170 19.93 -14.79 3.46
C MET A 170 18.66 -14.32 4.23
N LEU A 171 17.63 -15.15 4.31
CA LEU A 171 16.43 -14.83 5.09
C LEU A 171 16.71 -14.70 6.60
N THR A 172 17.61 -15.51 7.13
CA THR A 172 18.01 -15.40 8.55
C THR A 172 18.77 -14.12 8.83
N MET A 173 19.55 -13.59 7.88
CA MET A 173 20.19 -12.28 8.02
C MET A 173 19.15 -11.14 8.18
N PHE A 174 17.96 -11.28 7.60
CA PHE A 174 16.88 -10.28 7.73
C PHE A 174 16.25 -10.27 9.13
N SER A 175 16.54 -11.24 9.99
CA SER A 175 16.17 -11.20 11.40
C SER A 175 16.94 -10.12 12.17
N ASN A 176 18.08 -9.63 11.64
CA ASN A 176 18.70 -8.41 12.14
C ASN A 176 17.79 -7.21 11.82
N PRO A 177 17.33 -6.46 12.84
CA PRO A 177 16.36 -5.38 12.64
C PRO A 177 16.80 -4.33 11.62
N LEU A 178 18.07 -3.93 11.65
CA LEU A 178 18.58 -2.90 10.73
C LEU A 178 18.63 -3.41 9.29
N ILE A 179 19.11 -4.63 9.08
CA ILE A 179 19.20 -5.24 7.75
C ILE A 179 17.81 -5.45 7.18
N GLY A 180 16.88 -6.01 7.95
CA GLY A 180 15.52 -6.24 7.52
C GLY A 180 14.78 -4.95 7.15
N ILE A 181 14.92 -3.89 7.95
CA ILE A 181 14.36 -2.56 7.64
C ILE A 181 14.94 -2.01 6.35
N LEU A 182 16.27 -2.04 6.18
CA LEU A 182 16.93 -1.52 4.98
C LEU A 182 16.50 -2.30 3.73
N VAL A 183 16.38 -3.62 3.82
CA VAL A 183 15.87 -4.46 2.74
C VAL A 183 14.42 -4.08 2.39
N GLY A 184 13.56 -3.91 3.40
CA GLY A 184 12.18 -3.47 3.19
C GLY A 184 12.10 -2.11 2.49
N ILE A 185 12.91 -1.14 2.90
CA ILE A 185 13.00 0.20 2.29
C ILE A 185 13.48 0.09 0.83
N ALA A 186 14.64 -0.54 0.62
CA ALA A 186 15.28 -0.62 -0.69
C ALA A 186 14.40 -1.37 -1.70
N PHE A 187 13.86 -2.52 -1.30
CA PHE A 187 13.02 -3.33 -2.16
C PHE A 187 11.72 -2.61 -2.55
N THR A 188 11.06 -1.97 -1.59
CA THR A 188 9.84 -1.19 -1.87
C THR A 188 10.13 0.06 -2.70
N ALA A 189 11.27 0.72 -2.49
CA ALA A 189 11.67 1.87 -3.30
C ALA A 189 11.94 1.50 -4.76
N VAL A 190 12.49 0.31 -5.01
CA VAL A 190 12.71 -0.24 -6.37
C VAL A 190 11.38 -0.62 -7.02
N LEU A 191 10.53 -1.37 -6.32
CA LEU A 191 9.20 -1.77 -6.81
C LEU A 191 8.22 -0.60 -6.90
N GLN A 192 8.47 0.48 -6.16
CA GLN A 192 7.59 1.67 -6.07
C GLN A 192 6.15 1.34 -5.63
N SER A 193 5.96 0.21 -4.95
CA SER A 193 4.66 -0.30 -4.54
C SER A 193 4.75 -1.07 -3.23
N ALA A 194 4.15 -0.52 -2.17
CA ALA A 194 4.07 -1.18 -0.88
C ALA A 194 3.27 -2.49 -0.95
N SER A 195 2.15 -2.49 -1.68
CA SER A 195 1.30 -3.67 -1.82
C SER A 195 2.00 -4.79 -2.61
N ALA A 196 2.80 -4.46 -3.63
CA ALA A 196 3.61 -5.44 -4.34
C ALA A 196 4.65 -6.09 -3.40
N THR A 197 5.33 -5.30 -2.56
CA THR A 197 6.29 -5.83 -1.58
C THR A 197 5.60 -6.74 -0.56
N VAL A 198 4.43 -6.35 -0.05
CA VAL A 198 3.63 -7.22 0.84
C VAL A 198 3.26 -8.52 0.12
N GLY A 199 2.85 -8.44 -1.15
CA GLY A 199 2.56 -9.62 -1.96
C GLY A 199 3.77 -10.56 -2.12
N VAL A 200 4.97 -10.01 -2.34
CA VAL A 200 6.21 -10.82 -2.38
C VAL A 200 6.47 -11.51 -1.03
N LEU A 201 6.29 -10.80 0.10
CA LEU A 201 6.41 -11.42 1.42
C LEU A 201 5.39 -12.53 1.64
N GLN A 202 4.15 -12.33 1.19
CA GLN A 202 3.10 -13.35 1.26
C GLN A 202 3.46 -14.58 0.40
N ALA A 203 4.02 -14.37 -0.79
CA ALA A 203 4.49 -15.48 -1.63
C ALA A 203 5.65 -16.23 -0.95
N LEU A 204 6.59 -15.51 -0.36
CA LEU A 204 7.69 -16.11 0.40
C LEU A 204 7.21 -16.87 1.65
N SER A 205 6.16 -16.40 2.31
CA SER A 205 5.63 -17.08 3.50
C SER A 205 5.08 -18.48 3.21
N VAL A 206 4.63 -18.74 1.97
CA VAL A 206 4.17 -20.07 1.54
C VAL A 206 5.31 -21.10 1.52
N THR A 207 6.57 -20.66 1.42
CA THR A 207 7.73 -21.56 1.49
C THR A 207 7.93 -22.18 2.88
N GLY A 208 7.32 -21.60 3.93
CA GLY A 208 7.42 -22.09 5.31
C GLY A 208 8.72 -21.76 6.03
N ILE A 209 9.59 -20.93 5.44
CA ILE A 209 10.87 -20.50 6.05
C ILE A 209 10.86 -19.06 6.57
N LEU A 210 9.86 -18.26 6.19
CA LEU A 210 9.77 -16.87 6.63
C LEU A 210 9.23 -16.81 8.08
N THR A 211 10.08 -16.41 9.02
CA THR A 211 9.72 -16.24 10.42
C THR A 211 9.21 -14.83 10.72
N PHE A 212 8.55 -14.66 11.85
CA PHE A 212 8.13 -13.34 12.32
C PHE A 212 9.33 -12.40 12.49
N SER A 213 10.43 -12.89 13.06
CA SER A 213 11.66 -12.11 13.26
C SER A 213 12.24 -11.54 11.96
N SER A 214 12.10 -12.25 10.83
CA SER A 214 12.54 -11.77 9.53
C SER A 214 11.50 -10.89 8.85
N ALA A 215 10.20 -11.20 8.96
CA ALA A 215 9.12 -10.47 8.30
C ALA A 215 8.86 -9.10 8.93
N PHE A 216 8.90 -9.01 10.27
CA PHE A 216 8.56 -7.78 10.99
C PHE A 216 9.41 -6.57 10.60
N PRO A 217 10.76 -6.63 10.62
CA PRO A 217 11.57 -5.48 10.25
C PRO A 217 11.41 -5.10 8.77
N ILE A 218 11.19 -6.07 7.87
CA ILE A 218 10.92 -5.77 6.46
C ILE A 218 9.60 -5.00 6.34
N VAL A 219 8.53 -5.43 7.02
CA VAL A 219 7.22 -4.74 6.99
C VAL A 219 7.33 -3.31 7.50
N LEU A 220 8.13 -3.06 8.54
CA LEU A 220 8.40 -1.70 9.02
C LEU A 220 9.06 -0.83 7.94
N GLY A 221 10.00 -1.39 7.17
CA GLY A 221 10.69 -0.68 6.09
C GLY A 221 9.80 -0.36 4.87
N ILE A 222 8.77 -1.18 4.60
CA ILE A 222 7.89 -1.02 3.43
C ILE A 222 7.28 0.39 3.35
N GLY A 223 6.82 0.94 4.47
CA GLY A 223 6.19 2.26 4.50
C GLY A 223 7.13 3.35 3.97
N VAL A 224 8.34 3.40 4.52
CA VAL A 224 9.35 4.40 4.13
C VAL A 224 9.75 4.23 2.66
N GLY A 225 9.94 2.99 2.18
CA GLY A 225 10.22 2.73 0.77
C GLY A 225 9.11 3.20 -0.17
N ALA A 226 7.85 3.09 0.25
CA ALA A 226 6.69 3.56 -0.50
C ALA A 226 6.60 5.09 -0.64
N ALA A 227 7.34 5.85 0.16
CA ALA A 227 7.43 7.29 0.02
C ALA A 227 8.23 7.72 -1.22
N CYS A 228 9.09 6.85 -1.78
CA CYS A 228 9.94 7.18 -2.91
C CYS A 228 9.18 7.76 -4.13
N PRO A 229 8.14 7.10 -4.69
CA PRO A 229 7.38 7.66 -5.81
C PRO A 229 6.64 8.95 -5.44
N VAL A 230 6.20 9.10 -4.20
CA VAL A 230 5.53 10.31 -3.71
C VAL A 230 6.50 11.48 -3.68
N LEU A 231 7.71 11.27 -3.15
CA LEU A 231 8.76 12.30 -3.11
C LEU A 231 9.20 12.70 -4.52
N ILE A 232 9.36 11.74 -5.43
CA ILE A 232 9.70 12.02 -6.84
C ILE A 232 8.61 12.87 -7.48
N SER A 233 7.33 12.58 -7.23
CA SER A 233 6.19 13.34 -7.78
C SER A 233 6.13 14.77 -7.28
N ALA A 234 6.68 15.05 -6.09
CA ALA A 234 6.72 16.38 -5.50
C ALA A 234 7.88 17.24 -6.01
N ILE A 235 8.80 16.68 -6.81
CA ILE A 235 9.87 17.46 -7.46
C ILE A 235 9.20 18.45 -8.42
N GLY A 236 9.34 19.75 -8.17
CA GLY A 236 8.69 20.81 -8.95
C GLY A 236 7.29 21.20 -8.44
N ALA A 237 6.77 20.61 -7.35
CA ALA A 237 5.60 21.13 -6.67
C ALA A 237 5.91 22.45 -5.94
N ASN A 238 4.87 23.23 -5.64
CA ASN A 238 5.00 24.41 -4.79
C ASN A 238 5.39 24.00 -3.35
N LYS A 239 5.64 25.00 -2.49
CA LYS A 239 6.07 24.76 -1.10
C LYS A 239 5.10 23.85 -0.32
N ASN A 240 3.79 24.02 -0.51
CA ASN A 240 2.79 23.22 0.20
C ASN A 240 2.67 21.80 -0.36
N GLY A 241 2.79 21.61 -1.68
CA GLY A 241 2.85 20.29 -2.30
C GLY A 241 4.07 19.47 -1.83
N LYS A 242 5.24 20.10 -1.72
CA LYS A 242 6.44 19.47 -1.15
C LYS A 242 6.26 19.08 0.32
N ARG A 243 5.63 19.95 1.11
CA ARG A 243 5.31 19.67 2.52
C ARG A 243 4.34 18.48 2.62
N THR A 244 3.37 18.39 1.71
CA THR A 244 2.42 17.25 1.66
C THR A 244 3.14 15.93 1.40
N ALA A 245 4.09 15.89 0.48
CA ALA A 245 4.91 14.70 0.23
C ALA A 245 5.81 14.34 1.44
N LEU A 246 6.36 15.37 2.09
CA LEU A 246 7.19 15.17 3.28
C LEU A 246 6.38 14.61 4.46
N VAL A 247 5.12 15.03 4.62
CA VAL A 247 4.21 14.48 5.63
C VAL A 247 4.03 12.97 5.45
N TYR A 248 3.90 12.49 4.20
CA TYR A 248 3.82 11.05 3.95
C TYR A 248 5.06 10.31 4.47
N LEU A 249 6.26 10.80 4.11
CA LEU A 249 7.52 10.22 4.57
C LEU A 249 7.66 10.27 6.10
N ILE A 250 7.38 11.43 6.71
CA ILE A 250 7.52 11.62 8.16
C ILE A 250 6.56 10.69 8.92
N ASN A 251 5.33 10.51 8.43
CA ASN A 251 4.37 9.59 9.05
C ASN A 251 4.91 8.15 9.09
N ASP A 252 5.45 7.67 7.97
CA ASP A 252 5.95 6.30 7.89
C ASP A 252 7.28 6.12 8.63
N LEU A 253 8.16 7.14 8.60
CA LEU A 253 9.40 7.14 9.36
C LEU A 253 9.14 7.17 10.87
N PHE A 254 8.17 7.99 11.32
CA PHE A 254 7.75 8.03 12.72
C PHE A 254 7.22 6.66 13.17
N GLY A 255 6.33 6.04 12.37
CA GLY A 255 5.81 4.71 12.67
C GLY A 255 6.92 3.66 12.74
N LEU A 256 7.86 3.67 11.79
CA LEU A 256 9.02 2.79 11.78
C LEU A 256 9.84 2.94 13.08
N ILE A 257 10.23 4.15 13.45
CA ILE A 257 11.06 4.39 14.63
C ILE A 257 10.30 4.02 15.91
N LEU A 258 9.07 4.50 16.06
CA LEU A 258 8.24 4.27 17.25
C LEU A 258 8.05 2.77 17.51
N TRP A 259 7.58 2.04 16.51
CA TRP A 259 7.27 0.62 16.68
C TRP A 259 8.51 -0.26 16.73
N SER A 260 9.61 0.11 16.06
CA SER A 260 10.90 -0.56 16.24
C SER A 260 11.39 -0.44 17.67
N VAL A 261 11.44 0.78 18.20
CA VAL A 261 11.92 1.01 19.57
C VAL A 261 11.04 0.28 20.58
N ILE A 262 9.72 0.45 20.51
CA ILE A 262 8.79 -0.21 21.44
C ILE A 262 8.93 -1.73 21.36
N PHE A 263 8.83 -2.29 20.16
CA PHE A 263 8.81 -3.73 19.98
C PHE A 263 10.12 -4.39 20.44
N TYR A 264 11.27 -3.89 19.97
CA TYR A 264 12.56 -4.50 20.31
C TYR A 264 12.96 -4.26 21.77
N THR A 265 12.58 -3.13 22.38
CA THR A 265 12.80 -2.90 23.82
C THR A 265 11.95 -3.85 24.65
N VAL A 266 10.67 -4.02 24.32
CA VAL A 266 9.80 -4.97 25.04
C VAL A 266 10.29 -6.40 24.81
N ASN A 267 10.68 -6.76 23.59
CA ASN A 267 11.19 -8.10 23.29
C ASN A 267 12.49 -8.40 24.03
N ALA A 268 13.35 -7.42 24.26
CA ALA A 268 14.58 -7.59 25.05
C ALA A 268 14.31 -7.95 26.50
N VAL A 269 13.15 -7.56 27.05
CA VAL A 269 12.73 -7.84 28.44
C VAL A 269 11.89 -9.10 28.53
N VAL A 270 10.89 -9.23 27.63
CA VAL A 270 9.86 -10.29 27.71
C VAL A 270 10.27 -11.56 26.96
N HIS A 271 11.19 -11.45 25.99
CA HIS A 271 11.62 -12.57 25.13
C HIS A 271 10.44 -13.29 24.48
N PHE A 272 9.77 -12.62 23.54
CA PHE A 272 8.58 -13.17 22.87
C PHE A 272 8.85 -14.51 22.19
N GLY A 273 8.16 -15.56 22.62
CA GLY A 273 8.27 -16.90 22.04
C GLY A 273 7.74 -17.05 20.61
N PHE A 274 7.04 -16.03 20.09
CA PHE A 274 6.52 -16.06 18.71
C PHE A 274 7.52 -15.52 17.66
N MET A 275 8.72 -15.12 18.07
CA MET A 275 9.75 -14.61 17.14
C MET A 275 10.11 -15.60 16.04
N ASP A 276 10.15 -16.88 16.36
CA ASP A 276 10.47 -17.96 15.43
C ASP A 276 9.25 -18.58 14.76
N MET A 277 8.05 -18.01 15.01
CA MET A 277 6.81 -18.47 14.38
C MET A 277 6.86 -18.25 12.88
N ILE A 278 6.55 -19.30 12.10
CA ILE A 278 6.45 -19.23 10.65
C ILE A 278 5.25 -18.36 10.29
N MET A 279 5.48 -17.38 9.43
CA MET A 279 4.46 -16.45 8.98
C MET A 279 3.63 -17.07 7.86
N SER A 280 2.31 -16.96 7.99
CA SER A 280 1.37 -17.24 6.89
C SER A 280 1.07 -15.97 6.08
N PRO A 281 0.51 -16.08 4.85
CA PRO A 281 0.07 -14.91 4.09
C PRO A 281 -0.91 -14.00 4.86
N VAL A 282 -1.81 -14.62 5.63
CA VAL A 282 -2.78 -13.91 6.48
C VAL A 282 -2.07 -13.19 7.64
N ALA A 283 -1.08 -13.84 8.27
CA ALA A 283 -0.31 -13.23 9.35
C ALA A 283 0.46 -11.99 8.86
N ILE A 284 1.00 -12.02 7.63
CA ILE A 284 1.65 -10.85 7.01
C ILE A 284 0.66 -9.72 6.74
N ALA A 285 -0.54 -10.03 6.21
CA ALA A 285 -1.58 -9.03 5.99
C ALA A 285 -2.02 -8.40 7.32
N LEU A 286 -2.20 -9.20 8.35
CA LEU A 286 -2.56 -8.75 9.69
C LEU A 286 -1.46 -7.85 10.28
N LEU A 287 -0.21 -8.30 10.25
CA LEU A 287 0.94 -7.54 10.73
C LEU A 287 1.03 -6.15 10.05
N ASN A 288 0.93 -6.12 8.72
CA ASN A 288 0.93 -4.88 7.95
C ASN A 288 -0.25 -3.97 8.34
N THR A 289 -1.44 -4.54 8.55
CA THR A 289 -2.64 -3.78 8.95
C THR A 289 -2.48 -3.18 10.34
N VAL A 290 -2.07 -4.00 11.32
CA VAL A 290 -1.86 -3.56 12.70
C VAL A 290 -0.82 -2.46 12.75
N PHE A 291 0.31 -2.62 12.08
CA PHE A 291 1.37 -1.60 12.01
C PHE A 291 0.83 -0.27 11.46
N ARG A 292 0.10 -0.30 10.33
CA ARG A 292 -0.41 0.93 9.71
C ARG A 292 -1.50 1.60 10.54
N VAL A 293 -2.45 0.84 11.08
CA VAL A 293 -3.51 1.38 11.93
C VAL A 293 -2.91 1.96 13.21
N ALA A 294 -2.02 1.23 13.87
CA ALA A 294 -1.36 1.68 15.09
C ALA A 294 -0.52 2.96 14.85
N THR A 295 0.18 3.05 13.72
CA THR A 295 0.94 4.25 13.34
C THR A 295 -0.01 5.44 13.15
N VAL A 296 -1.11 5.27 12.42
CA VAL A 296 -2.08 6.35 12.20
C VAL A 296 -2.74 6.78 13.51
N CYS A 297 -3.08 5.84 14.39
CA CYS A 297 -3.60 6.18 15.72
C CYS A 297 -2.59 6.99 16.55
N ALA A 298 -1.33 6.58 16.59
CA ALA A 298 -0.28 7.28 17.32
C ALA A 298 -0.06 8.70 16.77
N VAL A 299 0.05 8.85 15.45
CA VAL A 299 0.23 10.16 14.80
C VAL A 299 -1.00 11.05 14.95
N SER A 300 -2.21 10.47 14.83
CA SER A 300 -3.46 11.24 15.03
C SER A 300 -3.57 11.78 16.46
N TYR A 301 -3.18 10.97 17.45
CA TYR A 301 -3.17 11.40 18.84
C TYR A 301 -2.21 12.57 19.06
N THR A 302 -0.98 12.49 18.53
CA THR A 302 0.00 13.58 18.67
C THR A 302 -0.44 14.87 17.96
N HIS A 303 -1.07 14.77 16.80
CA HIS A 303 -1.60 15.94 16.09
C HIS A 303 -2.84 16.58 16.74
N LEU A 304 -3.61 15.80 17.51
CA LEU A 304 -4.79 16.32 18.23
C LEU A 304 -4.42 16.93 19.58
N THR A 305 -3.32 16.51 20.19
CA THR A 305 -2.92 16.91 21.54
C THR A 305 -1.87 18.01 21.58
N LEU A 306 -1.09 18.19 20.50
CA LEU A 306 -0.13 19.27 20.41
C LEU A 306 -0.82 20.55 19.90
N PRO A 307 -0.72 21.69 20.63
CA PRO A 307 -1.22 22.96 20.12
C PRO A 307 -0.43 23.36 18.88
N THR A 308 -1.15 23.59 17.78
CA THR A 308 -0.59 24.10 16.52
C THR A 308 -0.35 25.60 16.58
#